data_4df901707c0d52e53fd3bc491a7e7544
#
_entry.id   4df901707c0d52e53fd3bc491a7e7544
#
_cell.length_a   1.000
_cell.length_b   1.000
_cell.length_c   1.000
_cell.angle_alpha   90.00
_cell.angle_beta   90.00
_cell.angle_gamma   90.00
#
_symmetry.space_group_name_H-M   'P 1'
#
loop_
_entity.id
_entity.type
_entity.pdbx_description
1 polymer ?
#
loop_
_entity_poly.entity_id
_entity_poly.type
_entity_poly.pdbx_seq_one_letter_code
_entity_poly.pdbx_strand_id
1 'polypeptide(L)'
;MKNSIKYFGIALMMAAGFQVQAQDTEVKEEESKTIWDRDLPNFRERDQRGINDFEAKKETETEFDGVQVRVGGASTIQFQSLDHENTLGTLPDLEGNFNLATANLDLDVLLYDGVRMHLRTYLSSQHHTEAYVKGGYIQIDKLDFVSEGFAEGLMDHMRIKIGHMENNYGDAHFRRTDNAHSLHNPFVGNYLMDSFTTEVGAEVYMFNGPWLGMLGFTNGKLNQSTAGDGETDPSFLAKVGYDNQFNEDFRFRLTGSLFHSGYNYARGNYLYTGDRAGTRYYNVMTDAEGNGPGFRAGRINPSFKNEMTSVMINPFIKYGGLEFFGIIETISGQDANDTDTRTYNHYAGELIYRFGADEDFYLGGRYSTVDGELNSNTDISVNRFQLGAGWFLTKNILAKLEYVNQEYNDYPTGDIYNGGQFNGITLEAAISF
;
A
#
# COMPACT_ATOMS: atom_id res chain seq x y z
N MET A 1 4.08 -25.50 18.63
CA MET A 1 5.29 -25.06 19.35
C MET A 1 6.56 -25.90 19.13
N LYS A 2 6.51 -27.22 19.04
CA LYS A 2 7.74 -28.04 18.88
C LYS A 2 8.37 -27.99 17.47
N ASN A 3 7.64 -27.68 16.43
CA ASN A 3 8.15 -27.63 15.05
C ASN A 3 8.67 -26.23 14.66
N SER A 4 8.10 -25.17 15.20
CA SER A 4 8.55 -23.79 14.91
C SER A 4 9.99 -23.49 15.35
N ILE A 5 10.48 -24.16 16.40
CA ILE A 5 11.85 -23.99 16.92
C ILE A 5 12.91 -24.56 15.96
N LYS A 6 12.57 -25.61 15.19
CA LYS A 6 13.53 -26.21 14.25
C LYS A 6 13.84 -25.29 13.05
N TYR A 7 12.87 -24.52 12.61
CA TYR A 7 13.04 -23.59 11.49
C TYR A 7 13.68 -22.25 11.89
N PHE A 8 13.53 -21.85 13.14
CA PHE A 8 14.22 -20.68 13.69
C PHE A 8 15.73 -20.82 13.67
N GLY A 9 16.25 -22.02 13.90
CA GLY A 9 17.69 -22.32 13.81
C GLY A 9 18.26 -22.18 12.37
N ILE A 10 17.47 -22.51 11.35
CA ILE A 10 17.89 -22.42 9.95
C ILE A 10 17.83 -20.96 9.46
N ALA A 11 16.81 -20.19 9.86
CA ALA A 11 16.71 -18.79 9.53
C ALA A 11 17.82 -17.95 10.19
N LEU A 12 18.17 -18.27 11.44
CA LEU A 12 19.28 -17.61 12.15
C LEU A 12 20.64 -17.97 11.57
N MET A 13 20.83 -19.19 11.04
CA MET A 13 22.07 -19.58 10.38
C MET A 13 22.25 -18.90 9.01
N MET A 14 21.18 -18.60 8.29
CA MET A 14 21.26 -17.81 7.05
C MET A 14 21.59 -16.35 7.33
N ALA A 15 21.10 -15.78 8.42
CA ALA A 15 21.42 -14.41 8.83
C ALA A 15 22.85 -14.27 9.36
N ALA A 16 23.44 -15.34 9.95
CA ALA A 16 24.79 -15.32 10.51
C ALA A 16 25.91 -15.61 9.47
N GLY A 17 25.55 -16.04 8.26
CA GLY A 17 26.52 -16.45 7.22
C GLY A 17 27.00 -15.34 6.30
N PHE A 18 26.43 -14.15 6.34
CA PHE A 18 26.82 -13.02 5.49
C PHE A 18 27.55 -11.93 6.26
N GLN A 19 28.76 -12.21 6.74
CA GLN A 19 29.72 -11.16 6.97
C GLN A 19 30.41 -10.83 5.63
N VAL A 20 29.73 -10.01 4.83
CA VAL A 20 30.40 -9.34 3.70
C VAL A 20 31.17 -8.16 4.31
N GLN A 21 32.50 -8.25 4.31
CA GLN A 21 33.35 -7.09 4.54
C GLN A 21 33.06 -6.08 3.42
N ALA A 22 32.44 -4.98 3.76
CA ALA A 22 32.41 -3.81 2.91
C ALA A 22 33.86 -3.32 2.78
N GLN A 23 34.42 -3.44 1.58
CA GLN A 23 35.65 -2.75 1.24
C GLN A 23 35.27 -1.30 0.93
N ASP A 24 35.66 -0.40 1.81
CA ASP A 24 35.71 1.04 1.53
C ASP A 24 36.63 1.26 0.32
N THR A 25 36.02 1.51 -0.81
CA THR A 25 36.71 2.12 -1.93
C THR A 25 35.94 3.39 -2.27
N GLU A 26 36.43 4.53 -1.71
CA GLU A 26 36.06 5.85 -2.22
C GLU A 26 36.52 5.97 -3.69
N VAL A 27 35.69 5.55 -4.60
CA VAL A 27 35.77 5.97 -5.99
C VAL A 27 34.72 7.06 -6.16
N LYS A 28 35.11 8.31 -6.21
CA LYS A 28 34.30 9.36 -6.82
C LYS A 28 34.19 9.05 -8.32
N GLU A 29 33.30 8.16 -8.69
CA GLU A 29 32.83 8.06 -10.06
C GLU A 29 31.86 9.22 -10.28
N GLU A 30 32.14 10.07 -11.28
CA GLU A 30 31.12 10.79 -11.97
C GLU A 30 30.14 9.72 -12.49
N GLU A 31 28.99 9.58 -11.84
CA GLU A 31 27.95 8.64 -12.23
C GLU A 31 27.54 8.94 -13.68
N SER A 32 28.02 8.14 -14.62
CA SER A 32 27.49 8.17 -15.95
C SER A 32 26.02 7.77 -15.86
N LYS A 33 25.11 8.74 -15.91
CA LYS A 33 23.65 8.51 -15.91
C LYS A 33 23.33 7.55 -17.04
N THR A 34 23.14 6.28 -16.70
CA THR A 34 22.68 5.29 -17.67
C THR A 34 21.20 5.52 -17.95
N ILE A 35 20.70 5.03 -19.10
CA ILE A 35 19.26 5.10 -19.43
C ILE A 35 18.37 4.42 -18.37
N TRP A 36 18.96 3.68 -17.44
CA TRP A 36 18.28 2.90 -16.40
C TRP A 36 18.20 3.64 -15.06
N ASP A 37 19.04 4.65 -14.83
CA ASP A 37 19.14 5.38 -13.57
C ASP A 37 18.92 6.88 -13.83
N ARG A 38 17.73 7.23 -14.30
CA ARG A 38 17.34 8.61 -14.56
C ARG A 38 16.42 9.09 -13.48
N ASP A 39 16.84 10.12 -12.77
CA ASP A 39 15.96 10.87 -11.90
C ASP A 39 14.97 11.66 -12.78
N LEU A 40 13.68 11.42 -12.59
CA LEU A 40 12.64 12.17 -13.26
C LEU A 40 12.09 13.23 -12.30
N PRO A 41 11.84 14.47 -12.77
CA PRO A 41 11.23 15.49 -11.94
C PRO A 41 9.80 15.09 -11.52
N ASN A 42 9.36 15.61 -10.37
CA ASN A 42 8.01 15.37 -9.87
C ASN A 42 7.67 13.87 -9.68
N PHE A 43 8.68 13.08 -9.32
CA PHE A 43 8.62 11.63 -9.20
C PHE A 43 8.88 11.20 -7.75
N ARG A 44 8.21 10.14 -7.30
CA ARG A 44 8.50 9.47 -6.04
C ARG A 44 9.43 8.30 -6.30
N GLU A 45 10.57 8.28 -5.63
CA GLU A 45 11.53 7.20 -5.75
C GLU A 45 10.93 5.86 -5.28
N ARG A 46 11.35 4.78 -5.91
CA ARG A 46 10.83 3.42 -5.63
C ARG A 46 11.76 2.60 -4.76
N ASP A 47 12.95 3.09 -4.53
CA ASP A 47 13.96 2.49 -3.64
C ASP A 47 13.90 3.10 -2.23
N GLN A 48 14.92 2.87 -1.41
CA GLN A 48 15.04 3.38 -0.05
C GLN A 48 14.85 4.91 0.06
N ARG A 49 15.21 5.68 -0.97
CA ARG A 49 15.08 7.15 -1.01
C ARG A 49 13.62 7.60 -0.95
N GLY A 50 12.68 6.80 -1.47
CA GLY A 50 11.25 7.09 -1.44
C GLY A 50 10.53 6.69 -0.15
N ILE A 51 11.25 6.22 0.87
CA ILE A 51 10.66 5.91 2.17
C ILE A 51 10.16 7.20 2.83
N ASN A 52 8.94 7.12 3.35
CA ASN A 52 8.23 8.26 3.94
C ASN A 52 7.96 9.42 2.97
N ASP A 53 8.23 9.25 1.68
CA ASP A 53 7.64 10.12 0.68
C ASP A 53 6.19 9.69 0.47
N PHE A 54 5.27 10.64 0.52
CA PHE A 54 3.86 10.45 0.24
C PHE A 54 3.57 10.92 -1.18
N GLU A 55 2.93 12.05 -1.37
CA GLU A 55 2.86 12.66 -2.70
C GLU A 55 4.25 13.11 -3.17
N ALA A 56 4.57 12.82 -4.44
CA ALA A 56 5.81 13.32 -5.03
C ALA A 56 5.89 14.84 -4.90
N LYS A 57 7.06 15.34 -4.49
CA LYS A 57 7.30 16.79 -4.33
C LYS A 57 6.97 17.54 -5.62
N LYS A 58 6.48 18.75 -5.49
CA LYS A 58 6.29 19.67 -6.59
C LYS A 58 7.61 20.36 -6.90
N GLU A 59 8.17 20.10 -8.08
CA GLU A 59 9.38 20.74 -8.60
C GLU A 59 8.95 21.69 -9.72
N THR A 60 9.33 22.94 -9.61
CA THR A 60 8.99 24.00 -10.59
C THR A 60 10.15 24.30 -11.53
N GLU A 61 11.38 24.19 -11.03
CA GLU A 61 12.59 24.37 -11.83
C GLU A 61 13.04 23.02 -12.40
N THR A 62 12.56 22.69 -13.60
CA THR A 62 12.86 21.44 -14.29
C THR A 62 13.48 21.73 -15.66
N GLU A 63 14.43 20.89 -16.10
CA GLU A 63 15.03 20.96 -17.43
C GLU A 63 14.46 19.82 -18.29
N PHE A 64 14.14 20.13 -19.54
CA PHE A 64 13.69 19.15 -20.51
C PHE A 64 14.60 19.19 -21.75
N ASP A 65 15.43 18.18 -21.89
CA ASP A 65 16.38 17.99 -23.01
C ASP A 65 15.90 16.94 -24.02
N GLY A 66 14.63 16.54 -23.93
CA GLY A 66 13.99 15.54 -24.78
C GLY A 66 13.27 14.45 -23.98
N VAL A 67 12.61 13.55 -24.70
CA VAL A 67 11.87 12.44 -24.08
C VAL A 67 12.81 11.54 -23.31
N GLN A 68 12.52 11.33 -22.04
CA GLN A 68 13.28 10.46 -21.16
C GLN A 68 12.41 9.29 -20.71
N VAL A 69 12.99 8.08 -20.68
CA VAL A 69 12.30 6.86 -20.27
C VAL A 69 13.05 6.27 -19.07
N ARG A 70 12.32 5.99 -18.00
CA ARG A 70 12.79 5.18 -16.87
C ARG A 70 12.03 3.87 -16.85
N VAL A 71 12.77 2.79 -16.82
CA VAL A 71 12.23 1.44 -16.57
C VAL A 71 12.42 1.14 -15.10
N GLY A 72 11.34 0.73 -14.44
CA GLY A 72 11.36 0.35 -13.04
C GLY A 72 10.64 -0.97 -12.83
N GLY A 73 10.74 -1.50 -11.63
CA GLY A 73 10.04 -2.73 -11.29
C GLY A 73 10.15 -3.04 -9.81
N ALA A 74 9.32 -3.98 -9.38
CA ALA A 74 9.36 -4.52 -8.02
C ALA A 74 9.02 -6.00 -8.02
N SER A 75 9.67 -6.76 -7.16
CA SER A 75 9.35 -8.15 -6.90
C SER A 75 9.50 -8.47 -5.42
N THR A 76 8.65 -9.35 -4.91
CA THR A 76 8.75 -9.85 -3.55
C THR A 76 8.76 -11.36 -3.51
N ILE A 77 9.65 -11.93 -2.71
CA ILE A 77 9.70 -13.34 -2.38
C ILE A 77 9.47 -13.46 -0.88
N GLN A 78 8.57 -14.34 -0.48
CA GLN A 78 8.16 -14.50 0.90
C GLN A 78 8.29 -15.95 1.33
N PHE A 79 8.69 -16.16 2.60
CA PHE A 79 8.52 -17.42 3.32
C PHE A 79 7.54 -17.18 4.46
N GLN A 80 6.56 -18.08 4.63
CA GLN A 80 5.53 -18.03 5.65
C GLN A 80 5.59 -19.29 6.51
N SER A 81 5.48 -19.14 7.84
CA SER A 81 5.26 -20.19 8.80
C SER A 81 4.28 -19.67 9.85
N LEU A 82 3.01 -19.95 9.63
CA LEU A 82 1.89 -19.48 10.46
C LEU A 82 1.11 -20.68 10.99
N ASP A 83 0.55 -20.51 12.18
CA ASP A 83 -0.41 -21.42 12.78
C ASP A 83 -1.76 -20.72 12.90
N HIS A 84 -2.88 -21.44 12.80
CA HIS A 84 -4.22 -20.90 12.95
C HIS A 84 -5.15 -21.89 13.68
N GLU A 85 -6.17 -21.36 14.34
CA GLU A 85 -7.21 -22.15 14.99
C GLU A 85 -8.55 -21.42 15.02
N ASN A 86 -9.62 -22.16 15.20
CA ASN A 86 -10.97 -21.67 15.44
C ASN A 86 -11.77 -22.65 16.31
N THR A 87 -12.97 -22.27 16.73
CA THR A 87 -13.84 -23.14 17.55
C THR A 87 -14.43 -24.32 16.78
N LEU A 88 -14.46 -24.28 15.46
CA LEU A 88 -15.00 -25.35 14.62
C LEU A 88 -14.04 -26.56 14.53
N GLY A 89 -12.73 -26.34 14.72
CA GLY A 89 -11.71 -27.36 14.55
C GLY A 89 -11.60 -27.92 13.13
N THR A 90 -11.95 -27.11 12.12
CA THR A 90 -11.97 -27.49 10.69
C THR A 90 -10.75 -27.01 9.91
N LEU A 91 -9.89 -26.24 10.55
CA LEU A 91 -8.72 -25.66 9.91
C LEU A 91 -7.59 -26.69 9.81
N PRO A 92 -7.00 -26.94 8.65
CA PRO A 92 -5.86 -27.83 8.48
C PRO A 92 -4.58 -27.17 8.99
N ASP A 93 -3.58 -27.96 9.37
CA ASP A 93 -2.25 -27.44 9.68
C ASP A 93 -1.65 -26.74 8.44
N LEU A 94 -1.02 -25.59 8.67
CA LEU A 94 -0.30 -24.86 7.63
C LEU A 94 1.18 -25.27 7.60
N GLU A 95 1.68 -25.60 6.43
CA GLU A 95 3.10 -25.87 6.24
C GLU A 95 3.89 -24.57 6.02
N GLY A 96 5.17 -24.60 6.45
CA GLY A 96 6.11 -23.51 6.12
C GLY A 96 6.51 -23.55 4.66
N ASN A 97 6.17 -22.51 3.87
CA ASN A 97 6.39 -22.49 2.43
C ASN A 97 6.87 -21.14 1.90
N PHE A 98 7.56 -21.20 0.75
CA PHE A 98 7.90 -20.03 -0.03
C PHE A 98 6.77 -19.63 -0.98
N ASN A 99 6.58 -18.31 -1.12
CA ASN A 99 5.61 -17.70 -2.04
C ASN A 99 6.30 -16.61 -2.87
N LEU A 100 6.00 -16.56 -4.17
CA LEU A 100 6.24 -15.38 -4.99
C LEU A 100 5.03 -14.45 -4.78
N ALA A 101 5.20 -13.38 -4.03
CA ALA A 101 4.09 -12.53 -3.66
C ALA A 101 3.70 -11.56 -4.79
N THR A 102 4.63 -10.75 -5.31
CA THR A 102 4.38 -9.79 -6.41
C THR A 102 5.52 -9.72 -7.40
N ALA A 103 5.18 -9.30 -8.64
CA ALA A 103 6.14 -8.86 -9.64
C ALA A 103 5.50 -7.75 -10.50
N ASN A 104 6.10 -6.56 -10.53
CA ASN A 104 5.61 -5.42 -11.30
C ASN A 104 6.69 -4.93 -12.25
N LEU A 105 6.27 -4.46 -13.42
CA LEU A 105 7.11 -3.76 -14.39
C LEU A 105 6.50 -2.40 -14.66
N ASP A 106 7.33 -1.37 -14.60
CA ASP A 106 6.92 0.02 -14.70
C ASP A 106 7.67 0.75 -15.79
N LEU A 107 6.96 1.62 -16.48
CA LEU A 107 7.52 2.61 -17.39
C LEU A 107 7.09 4.00 -16.94
N ASP A 108 8.05 4.86 -16.66
CA ASP A 108 7.85 6.28 -16.43
C ASP A 108 8.52 7.05 -17.56
N VAL A 109 7.77 7.91 -18.21
CA VAL A 109 8.22 8.63 -19.39
C VAL A 109 7.98 10.13 -19.21
N LEU A 110 9.05 10.91 -19.18
CA LEU A 110 8.98 12.35 -19.31
C LEU A 110 8.74 12.67 -20.79
N LEU A 111 7.54 13.10 -21.13
CA LEU A 111 7.08 13.34 -22.51
C LEU A 111 7.37 14.77 -22.97
N TYR A 112 7.30 15.72 -22.05
CA TYR A 112 7.54 17.14 -22.25
C TYR A 112 7.92 17.76 -20.90
N ASP A 113 8.35 19.03 -20.88
CA ASP A 113 8.60 19.71 -19.61
C ASP A 113 7.33 19.73 -18.77
N GLY A 114 7.41 19.19 -17.54
CA GLY A 114 6.28 19.06 -16.65
C GLY A 114 5.17 18.09 -17.10
N VAL A 115 5.37 17.27 -18.14
CA VAL A 115 4.39 16.29 -18.60
C VAL A 115 4.97 14.88 -18.56
N ARG A 116 4.41 14.01 -17.72
CA ARG A 116 4.88 12.64 -17.51
C ARG A 116 3.76 11.62 -17.71
N MET A 117 4.11 10.48 -18.30
CA MET A 117 3.27 9.28 -18.34
C MET A 117 3.80 8.24 -17.36
N HIS A 118 2.90 7.54 -16.69
CA HIS A 118 3.19 6.32 -15.93
C HIS A 118 2.40 5.15 -16.51
N LEU A 119 3.06 3.99 -16.64
CA LEU A 119 2.43 2.74 -17.00
C LEU A 119 2.98 1.62 -16.10
N ARG A 120 2.09 0.82 -15.51
CA ARG A 120 2.43 -0.33 -14.68
C ARG A 120 1.79 -1.61 -15.20
N THR A 121 2.63 -2.63 -15.43
CA THR A 121 2.18 -4.00 -15.60
C THR A 121 2.35 -4.75 -14.29
N TYR A 122 1.30 -5.44 -13.87
CA TYR A 122 1.23 -6.17 -12.62
C TYR A 122 1.07 -7.66 -12.87
N LEU A 123 1.88 -8.46 -12.18
CA LEU A 123 1.83 -9.91 -12.16
C LEU A 123 1.69 -10.42 -10.74
N SER A 124 0.92 -11.46 -10.54
CA SER A 124 0.76 -12.13 -9.25
C SER A 124 0.73 -13.64 -9.45
N SER A 125 1.34 -14.37 -8.54
CA SER A 125 1.27 -15.83 -8.53
C SER A 125 -0.15 -16.37 -8.32
N GLN A 126 -1.04 -15.57 -7.75
CA GLN A 126 -2.45 -15.92 -7.53
C GLN A 126 -3.29 -15.80 -8.81
N HIS A 127 -2.77 -15.10 -9.83
CA HIS A 127 -3.36 -14.91 -11.14
C HIS A 127 -2.29 -15.10 -12.24
N HIS A 128 -1.56 -16.22 -12.19
CA HIS A 128 -0.36 -16.45 -12.98
C HIS A 128 -0.58 -16.57 -14.50
N THR A 129 -1.81 -16.73 -14.94
CA THR A 129 -2.15 -16.79 -16.38
C THR A 129 -2.47 -15.42 -16.98
N GLU A 130 -2.54 -14.37 -16.17
CA GLU A 130 -2.98 -13.05 -16.61
C GLU A 130 -2.00 -11.95 -16.18
N ALA A 131 -1.73 -11.02 -17.09
CA ALA A 131 -1.05 -9.78 -16.81
C ALA A 131 -2.08 -8.64 -16.77
N TYR A 132 -2.00 -7.79 -15.76
CA TYR A 132 -2.92 -6.68 -15.58
C TYR A 132 -2.22 -5.34 -15.76
N VAL A 133 -2.89 -4.37 -16.40
CA VAL A 133 -2.53 -2.98 -16.30
C VAL A 133 -3.05 -2.48 -14.94
N LYS A 134 -2.16 -2.01 -14.06
CA LYS A 134 -2.51 -1.53 -12.74
C LYS A 134 -2.22 -0.04 -12.53
N GLY A 135 -1.86 0.64 -13.57
CA GLY A 135 -1.66 2.07 -13.68
C GLY A 135 -1.41 2.43 -15.13
N GLY A 136 -1.91 3.58 -15.52
CA GLY A 136 -1.74 4.16 -16.86
C GLY A 136 -2.34 5.54 -16.83
N TYR A 137 -1.54 6.55 -16.44
CA TYR A 137 -1.99 7.93 -16.33
C TYR A 137 -0.96 8.91 -16.87
N ILE A 138 -1.45 10.09 -17.23
CA ILE A 138 -0.64 11.26 -17.50
C ILE A 138 -0.65 12.17 -16.27
N GLN A 139 0.51 12.68 -15.90
CA GLN A 139 0.68 13.72 -14.89
C GLN A 139 1.17 14.99 -15.55
N ILE A 140 0.53 16.11 -15.22
CA ILE A 140 0.78 17.43 -15.78
C ILE A 140 1.14 18.36 -14.62
N ASP A 141 2.37 18.83 -14.64
CA ASP A 141 2.94 19.78 -13.67
C ASP A 141 3.17 21.16 -14.28
N LYS A 142 3.23 21.27 -15.63
CA LYS A 142 3.33 22.51 -16.41
C LYS A 142 2.43 22.45 -17.64
N LEU A 143 1.99 23.59 -18.15
CA LEU A 143 1.16 23.70 -19.34
C LEU A 143 1.91 24.34 -20.54
N ASP A 144 3.23 24.30 -20.54
CA ASP A 144 4.08 24.90 -21.57
C ASP A 144 3.89 24.29 -22.97
N PHE A 145 3.29 23.09 -23.04
CA PHE A 145 2.87 22.50 -24.30
C PHE A 145 1.73 23.26 -24.99
N VAL A 146 1.01 24.15 -24.29
CA VAL A 146 0.02 25.05 -24.86
C VAL A 146 0.70 26.30 -25.39
N SER A 147 1.53 26.96 -24.59
CA SER A 147 2.48 27.99 -24.90
C SER A 147 3.43 28.20 -23.74
N GLU A 148 4.65 28.59 -23.99
CA GLU A 148 5.67 28.86 -22.98
C GLU A 148 5.15 29.81 -21.90
N GLY A 149 5.27 29.42 -20.61
CA GLY A 149 4.78 30.17 -19.45
C GLY A 149 3.25 30.20 -19.29
N PHE A 150 2.50 29.42 -20.06
CA PHE A 150 1.04 29.40 -19.93
C PHE A 150 0.58 28.94 -18.57
N ALA A 151 -0.10 29.84 -17.85
CA ALA A 151 -0.60 29.61 -16.50
C ALA A 151 0.49 29.22 -15.45
N GLU A 152 1.75 29.59 -15.67
CA GLU A 152 2.91 29.28 -14.84
C GLU A 152 2.62 29.52 -13.34
N GLY A 153 2.21 30.73 -12.95
CA GLY A 153 1.94 31.05 -11.56
C GLY A 153 0.83 30.20 -10.90
N LEU A 154 -0.07 29.59 -11.68
CA LEU A 154 -1.03 28.60 -11.16
C LEU A 154 -0.38 27.22 -11.08
N MET A 155 0.33 26.83 -12.14
CA MET A 155 0.93 25.51 -12.25
C MET A 155 2.13 25.31 -11.31
N ASP A 156 2.76 26.37 -10.83
CA ASP A 156 3.77 26.28 -9.76
C ASP A 156 3.21 25.64 -8.47
N HIS A 157 1.91 25.76 -8.28
CA HIS A 157 1.21 25.21 -7.12
C HIS A 157 0.31 24.02 -7.47
N MET A 158 0.06 23.73 -8.74
CA MET A 158 -0.94 22.75 -9.16
C MET A 158 -0.32 21.57 -9.89
N ARG A 159 -0.92 20.40 -9.69
CA ARG A 159 -0.64 19.16 -10.43
C ARG A 159 -1.96 18.54 -10.86
N ILE A 160 -2.00 17.99 -12.04
CA ILE A 160 -3.17 17.27 -12.55
C ILE A 160 -2.72 15.86 -12.92
N LYS A 161 -3.50 14.84 -12.50
CA LYS A 161 -3.34 13.47 -12.97
C LYS A 161 -4.63 13.04 -13.65
N ILE A 162 -4.52 12.35 -14.78
CA ILE A 162 -5.66 11.86 -15.56
C ILE A 162 -5.33 10.47 -16.09
N GLY A 163 -6.21 9.50 -15.84
CA GLY A 163 -6.09 8.15 -16.37
C GLY A 163 -6.44 7.09 -15.33
N HIS A 164 -5.89 5.88 -15.51
CA HIS A 164 -6.00 4.78 -14.57
C HIS A 164 -4.94 4.94 -13.49
N MET A 165 -5.34 5.27 -12.29
CA MET A 165 -4.43 5.57 -11.19
C MET A 165 -4.91 4.97 -9.87
N GLU A 166 -3.99 4.84 -8.96
CA GLU A 166 -4.26 4.56 -7.57
C GLU A 166 -4.96 5.78 -6.95
N ASN A 167 -6.10 5.53 -6.30
CA ASN A 167 -6.87 6.58 -5.64
C ASN A 167 -6.09 7.13 -4.44
N ASN A 168 -5.85 8.44 -4.40
CA ASN A 168 -5.15 9.07 -3.29
C ASN A 168 -6.08 9.31 -2.09
N TYR A 169 -6.53 8.20 -1.48
CA TYR A 169 -7.33 8.17 -0.26
C TYR A 169 -6.50 7.72 0.93
N GLY A 170 -6.36 8.58 1.92
CA GLY A 170 -5.47 8.38 3.06
C GLY A 170 -3.99 8.40 2.70
N ASP A 171 -3.13 8.14 3.68
CA ASP A 171 -1.68 7.99 3.50
C ASP A 171 -1.22 6.53 3.60
N ALA A 172 -2.10 5.64 4.05
CA ALA A 172 -1.78 4.22 4.23
C ALA A 172 -1.35 3.54 2.93
N HIS A 173 -1.93 3.94 1.79
CA HIS A 173 -1.62 3.36 0.49
C HIS A 173 -0.17 3.62 0.04
N PHE A 174 0.51 4.65 0.56
CA PHE A 174 1.93 4.90 0.31
C PHE A 174 2.85 3.97 1.08
N ARG A 175 2.34 3.30 2.13
CA ARG A 175 3.10 2.48 3.07
C ARG A 175 2.63 1.01 3.09
N ARG A 176 1.79 0.59 2.16
CA ARG A 176 1.33 -0.79 2.05
C ARG A 176 2.11 -1.53 0.96
N THR A 177 2.06 -2.85 1.04
CA THR A 177 2.63 -3.74 0.05
C THR A 177 1.69 -3.83 -1.15
N ASP A 178 2.13 -3.53 -2.30
CA ASP A 178 1.57 -3.63 -3.65
C ASP A 178 2.00 -2.43 -4.50
N ASN A 179 1.70 -2.44 -5.78
CA ASN A 179 2.04 -1.38 -6.72
C ASN A 179 3.50 -0.88 -6.61
N ALA A 180 4.45 -1.81 -6.43
CA ALA A 180 5.85 -1.52 -6.20
C ALA A 180 6.16 -0.83 -4.85
N HIS A 181 5.23 -0.87 -3.89
CA HIS A 181 5.42 -0.27 -2.58
C HIS A 181 5.87 -1.25 -1.49
N SER A 182 6.14 -2.51 -1.84
CA SER A 182 6.59 -3.53 -0.87
C SER A 182 7.80 -3.11 -0.05
N LEU A 183 8.73 -2.39 -0.66
CA LEU A 183 9.91 -1.85 0.01
C LEU A 183 9.57 -0.72 0.99
N HIS A 184 8.47 0.01 0.76
CA HIS A 184 8.03 1.10 1.61
C HIS A 184 7.14 0.66 2.78
N ASN A 185 6.63 -0.60 2.78
CA ASN A 185 5.95 -1.17 3.93
C ASN A 185 6.98 -1.70 4.93
N PRO A 186 7.06 -1.16 6.16
CA PRO A 186 8.00 -1.67 7.16
C PRO A 186 7.63 -3.06 7.69
N PHE A 187 6.42 -3.52 7.43
CA PHE A 187 5.94 -4.86 7.76
C PHE A 187 5.74 -5.71 6.49
N VAL A 188 5.51 -7.00 6.64
CA VAL A 188 5.16 -7.88 5.53
C VAL A 188 3.66 -7.75 5.22
N GLY A 189 2.82 -7.88 6.24
CA GLY A 189 1.37 -7.77 6.11
C GLY A 189 0.88 -6.34 5.88
N ASN A 190 -0.21 -6.21 5.11
CA ASN A 190 -0.93 -4.96 4.95
C ASN A 190 -1.81 -4.65 6.18
N TYR A 191 -2.48 -3.52 6.21
CA TYR A 191 -3.40 -3.15 7.28
C TYR A 191 -4.64 -4.07 7.33
N LEU A 192 -5.36 -4.07 8.46
CA LEU A 192 -6.59 -4.85 8.63
C LEU A 192 -7.66 -4.44 7.60
N MET A 193 -7.91 -3.13 7.49
CA MET A 193 -8.65 -2.58 6.37
C MET A 193 -7.64 -2.01 5.37
N ASP A 194 -7.48 -2.74 4.28
CA ASP A 194 -6.47 -2.45 3.26
C ASP A 194 -7.08 -1.52 2.21
N SER A 195 -7.16 -0.23 2.56
CA SER A 195 -7.76 0.82 1.74
C SER A 195 -6.91 1.13 0.50
N PHE A 196 -7.12 0.34 -0.53
CA PHE A 196 -6.39 0.45 -1.80
C PHE A 196 -7.26 0.05 -2.98
N THR A 197 -7.39 0.94 -3.95
CA THR A 197 -7.99 0.64 -5.25
C THR A 197 -7.39 1.50 -6.35
N THR A 198 -7.59 1.08 -7.60
CA THR A 198 -7.23 1.84 -8.79
C THR A 198 -8.47 2.04 -9.64
N GLU A 199 -8.71 3.27 -10.07
CA GLU A 199 -9.86 3.65 -10.90
C GLU A 199 -9.42 4.56 -12.06
N VAL A 200 -10.30 4.76 -13.03
CA VAL A 200 -10.06 5.70 -14.13
C VAL A 200 -10.76 7.01 -13.83
N GLY A 201 -9.98 8.10 -13.83
CA GLY A 201 -10.51 9.41 -13.48
C GLY A 201 -9.47 10.52 -13.58
N ALA A 202 -9.67 11.56 -12.78
CA ALA A 202 -8.77 12.68 -12.65
C ALA A 202 -8.62 13.10 -11.18
N GLU A 203 -7.42 13.53 -10.82
CA GLU A 203 -7.10 14.17 -9.54
C GLU A 203 -6.40 15.50 -9.80
N VAL A 204 -6.79 16.54 -9.08
CA VAL A 204 -6.18 17.85 -9.09
C VAL A 204 -5.62 18.14 -7.70
N TYR A 205 -4.34 18.45 -7.66
CA TYR A 205 -3.59 18.77 -6.44
C TYR A 205 -3.24 20.24 -6.39
N MET A 206 -3.24 20.79 -5.18
CA MET A 206 -2.74 22.13 -4.87
C MET A 206 -1.70 22.03 -3.77
N PHE A 207 -0.51 22.56 -4.01
CA PHE A 207 0.60 22.63 -3.07
C PHE A 207 0.87 24.08 -2.72
N ASN A 208 0.98 24.41 -1.45
CA ASN A 208 1.34 25.76 -1.00
C ASN A 208 2.17 25.70 0.28
N GLY A 209 3.47 25.75 0.13
CA GLY A 209 4.40 25.51 1.25
C GLY A 209 4.15 24.13 1.86
N PRO A 210 3.85 24.04 3.17
CA PRO A 210 3.58 22.77 3.82
C PRO A 210 2.15 22.22 3.59
N TRP A 211 1.29 22.97 2.90
CA TRP A 211 -0.11 22.59 2.70
C TRP A 211 -0.34 21.87 1.40
N LEU A 212 -1.15 20.82 1.48
CA LEU A 212 -1.64 20.01 0.38
C LEU A 212 -3.17 20.04 0.35
N GLY A 213 -3.75 20.26 -0.82
CA GLY A 213 -5.15 19.98 -1.12
C GLY A 213 -5.26 19.07 -2.33
N MET A 214 -6.25 18.17 -2.37
CA MET A 214 -6.53 17.34 -3.53
C MET A 214 -8.04 17.12 -3.67
N LEU A 215 -8.52 17.17 -4.90
CA LEU A 215 -9.85 16.74 -5.28
C LEU A 215 -9.74 15.71 -6.40
N GLY A 216 -10.48 14.62 -6.30
CA GLY A 216 -10.52 13.55 -7.27
C GLY A 216 -11.94 13.20 -7.68
N PHE A 217 -12.06 12.79 -8.94
CA PHE A 217 -13.30 12.28 -9.53
C PHE A 217 -12.97 11.12 -10.45
N THR A 218 -13.65 9.99 -10.26
CA THR A 218 -13.39 8.78 -11.04
C THR A 218 -14.68 8.14 -11.51
N ASN A 219 -14.56 7.16 -12.42
CA ASN A 219 -15.69 6.37 -12.90
C ASN A 219 -16.24 5.37 -11.85
N GLY A 220 -15.59 5.19 -10.70
CA GLY A 220 -15.90 4.08 -9.78
C GLY A 220 -15.53 2.69 -10.34
N LYS A 221 -14.86 2.62 -11.48
CA LYS A 221 -14.52 1.37 -12.20
C LYS A 221 -13.37 1.59 -13.21
N LEU A 222 -12.88 0.49 -13.79
CA LEU A 222 -11.81 0.51 -14.80
C LEU A 222 -12.34 0.60 -16.23
N ASN A 223 -13.47 -0.04 -16.53
CA ASN A 223 -13.97 -0.20 -17.89
C ASN A 223 -15.37 0.35 -18.05
N GLN A 224 -15.71 0.74 -19.28
CA GLN A 224 -17.06 1.08 -19.66
C GLN A 224 -18.01 -0.07 -19.39
N SER A 225 -19.17 0.20 -18.81
CA SER A 225 -20.29 -0.76 -18.70
C SER A 225 -21.43 -0.38 -19.64
N THR A 226 -22.23 -1.36 -20.04
CA THR A 226 -23.44 -1.12 -20.84
C THR A 226 -24.60 -0.70 -19.93
N ALA A 227 -25.47 0.15 -20.45
CA ALA A 227 -26.71 0.48 -19.77
C ALA A 227 -27.56 -0.81 -19.61
N GLY A 228 -28.00 -1.11 -18.39
CA GLY A 228 -28.76 -2.30 -18.07
C GLY A 228 -28.03 -3.40 -17.32
N ASP A 229 -26.67 -3.37 -17.29
CA ASP A 229 -25.87 -4.29 -16.46
C ASP A 229 -25.68 -3.79 -15.02
N GLY A 230 -26.50 -2.86 -14.61
CA GLY A 230 -26.40 -2.13 -13.36
C GLY A 230 -25.62 -0.82 -13.52
N GLU A 231 -26.08 0.19 -12.86
CA GLU A 231 -25.44 1.48 -12.83
C GLU A 231 -24.23 1.43 -11.90
N THR A 232 -23.16 2.14 -12.25
CA THR A 232 -22.03 2.40 -11.38
C THR A 232 -21.89 3.90 -11.28
N ASP A 233 -22.07 4.41 -10.07
CA ASP A 233 -21.85 5.82 -9.77
C ASP A 233 -20.37 6.16 -9.76
N PRO A 234 -20.00 7.40 -10.03
CA PRO A 234 -18.64 7.87 -9.90
C PRO A 234 -18.22 7.89 -8.43
N SER A 235 -16.89 7.82 -8.21
CA SER A 235 -16.30 8.07 -6.90
C SER A 235 -15.77 9.50 -6.80
N PHE A 236 -15.90 10.09 -5.62
CA PHE A 236 -15.36 11.39 -5.27
C PHE A 236 -14.31 11.26 -4.17
N LEU A 237 -13.21 11.96 -4.34
CA LEU A 237 -12.13 12.00 -3.36
C LEU A 237 -11.80 13.44 -2.98
N ALA A 238 -11.47 13.63 -1.73
CA ALA A 238 -10.89 14.88 -1.26
C ALA A 238 -9.82 14.58 -0.21
N LYS A 239 -8.76 15.36 -0.22
CA LYS A 239 -7.68 15.27 0.76
C LYS A 239 -7.18 16.65 1.11
N VAL A 240 -6.91 16.87 2.37
CA VAL A 240 -6.19 18.04 2.88
C VAL A 240 -5.08 17.58 3.78
N GLY A 241 -3.92 18.21 3.67
CA GLY A 241 -2.76 17.83 4.46
C GLY A 241 -1.87 19.00 4.82
N TYR A 242 -1.15 18.81 5.90
CA TYR A 242 -0.03 19.63 6.32
C TYR A 242 1.19 18.73 6.47
N ASP A 243 2.30 19.02 5.79
CA ASP A 243 3.54 18.25 5.83
C ASP A 243 4.72 19.21 5.88
N ASN A 244 5.47 19.20 6.96
CA ASN A 244 6.58 20.12 7.15
C ASN A 244 7.76 19.46 7.81
N GLN A 245 8.94 19.64 7.21
CA GLN A 245 10.25 19.36 7.80
C GLN A 245 10.69 20.61 8.56
N PHE A 246 10.60 20.61 9.88
CA PHE A 246 10.92 21.77 10.72
C PHE A 246 12.43 21.99 10.88
N ASN A 247 13.19 20.91 10.92
CA ASN A 247 14.64 20.88 10.95
C ASN A 247 15.15 19.51 10.46
N GLU A 248 16.45 19.25 10.50
CA GLU A 248 17.04 18.00 10.01
C GLU A 248 16.45 16.76 10.67
N ASP A 249 16.08 16.85 11.95
CA ASP A 249 15.59 15.71 12.73
C ASP A 249 14.06 15.61 12.76
N PHE A 250 13.32 16.72 12.65
CA PHE A 250 11.89 16.73 12.98
C PHE A 250 11.01 17.05 11.78
N ARG A 251 10.18 16.06 11.41
CA ARG A 251 9.08 16.19 10.44
C ARG A 251 7.75 15.84 11.08
N PHE A 252 6.75 16.62 10.76
CA PHE A 252 5.36 16.37 11.12
C PHE A 252 4.48 16.45 9.89
N ARG A 253 3.63 15.43 9.71
CA ARG A 253 2.58 15.41 8.70
C ARG A 253 1.25 15.01 9.33
N LEU A 254 0.17 15.64 8.89
CA LEU A 254 -1.19 15.29 9.26
C LEU A 254 -2.07 15.45 8.02
N THR A 255 -2.79 14.41 7.64
CA THR A 255 -3.73 14.44 6.53
C THR A 255 -5.12 14.00 6.97
N GLY A 256 -6.13 14.55 6.30
CA GLY A 256 -7.52 14.10 6.36
C GLY A 256 -8.01 13.83 4.94
N SER A 257 -8.65 12.69 4.73
CA SER A 257 -9.11 12.23 3.42
C SER A 257 -10.56 11.77 3.48
N LEU A 258 -11.28 12.01 2.39
CA LEU A 258 -12.64 11.55 2.15
C LEU A 258 -12.66 10.73 0.86
N PHE A 259 -13.36 9.61 0.89
CA PHE A 259 -13.76 8.84 -0.28
C PHE A 259 -15.28 8.63 -0.21
N HIS A 260 -15.97 8.90 -1.31
CA HIS A 260 -17.41 8.62 -1.44
C HIS A 260 -17.68 7.97 -2.78
N SER A 261 -18.44 6.87 -2.76
CA SER A 261 -18.94 6.19 -3.94
C SER A 261 -20.41 5.87 -3.72
N GLY A 262 -21.23 6.16 -4.71
CA GLY A 262 -22.62 5.71 -4.75
C GLY A 262 -22.73 4.24 -5.11
N TYR A 263 -23.82 3.88 -5.77
CA TYR A 263 -24.13 2.50 -6.15
C TYR A 263 -23.11 1.90 -7.13
N ASN A 264 -22.64 0.69 -6.85
CA ASN A 264 -21.77 -0.07 -7.73
C ASN A 264 -22.26 -1.53 -7.87
N TYR A 265 -23.20 -1.73 -8.76
CA TYR A 265 -23.91 -3.02 -8.94
C TYR A 265 -22.99 -4.16 -9.40
N ALA A 266 -22.14 -3.89 -10.37
CA ALA A 266 -21.49 -4.97 -11.11
C ALA A 266 -20.36 -5.67 -10.35
N ARG A 267 -19.66 -4.98 -9.46
CA ARG A 267 -18.43 -5.49 -8.84
C ARG A 267 -18.29 -5.18 -7.36
N GLY A 268 -19.13 -4.34 -6.80
CA GLY A 268 -18.93 -3.78 -5.47
C GLY A 268 -17.83 -2.71 -5.48
N ASN A 269 -17.72 -1.99 -4.39
CA ASN A 269 -16.61 -1.07 -4.19
C ASN A 269 -15.33 -1.86 -3.87
N TYR A 270 -14.24 -1.57 -4.57
CA TYR A 270 -12.99 -2.30 -4.43
C TYR A 270 -12.03 -1.70 -3.39
N LEU A 271 -12.36 -0.56 -2.76
CA LEU A 271 -11.44 0.13 -1.85
C LEU A 271 -10.88 -0.80 -0.75
N TYR A 272 -11.69 -1.73 -0.22
CA TYR A 272 -11.27 -2.68 0.82
C TYR A 272 -11.18 -4.12 0.33
N THR A 273 -11.21 -4.36 -0.97
CA THR A 273 -11.16 -5.73 -1.51
C THR A 273 -9.77 -6.36 -1.37
N GLY A 274 -8.75 -5.54 -1.16
CA GLY A 274 -7.37 -5.98 -1.06
C GLY A 274 -6.74 -6.27 -2.41
N ASP A 275 -5.47 -6.63 -2.37
CA ASP A 275 -4.67 -6.88 -3.55
C ASP A 275 -4.95 -8.24 -4.20
N ARG A 276 -4.69 -8.34 -5.49
CA ARG A 276 -4.69 -9.60 -6.25
C ARG A 276 -3.53 -10.53 -5.87
N ALA A 277 -2.45 -10.01 -5.32
CA ALA A 277 -1.36 -10.82 -4.74
C ALA A 277 -1.66 -11.28 -3.31
N GLY A 278 -2.75 -10.82 -2.71
CA GLY A 278 -3.16 -11.16 -1.36
C GLY A 278 -2.59 -10.25 -0.28
N THR A 279 -2.97 -10.55 0.94
CA THR A 279 -2.65 -9.76 2.13
C THR A 279 -1.32 -10.13 2.78
N ARG A 280 -0.62 -11.12 2.23
CA ARG A 280 0.64 -11.70 2.72
C ARG A 280 0.47 -12.77 3.80
N TYR A 281 -0.76 -13.19 4.13
CA TYR A 281 -1.05 -14.30 5.03
C TYR A 281 -1.87 -15.37 4.30
N TYR A 282 -1.17 -16.23 3.53
CA TYR A 282 -1.80 -17.16 2.59
C TYR A 282 -2.43 -18.35 3.33
N ASN A 283 -3.67 -18.68 2.95
CA ASN A 283 -4.46 -19.82 3.43
C ASN A 283 -4.79 -19.83 4.92
N VAL A 284 -4.49 -18.75 5.65
CA VAL A 284 -4.91 -18.58 7.03
C VAL A 284 -6.44 -18.50 7.08
N MET A 285 -7.07 -19.10 8.10
CA MET A 285 -8.53 -19.17 8.25
C MET A 285 -9.24 -19.73 7.02
N THR A 286 -8.64 -20.72 6.36
CA THR A 286 -9.21 -21.44 5.21
C THR A 286 -9.28 -22.93 5.58
N ASP A 287 -10.47 -23.55 5.40
CA ASP A 287 -10.67 -24.96 5.72
C ASP A 287 -10.07 -25.90 4.64
N ALA A 288 -10.16 -27.21 4.89
CA ALA A 288 -9.60 -28.22 3.99
C ALA A 288 -10.32 -28.29 2.63
N GLU A 289 -11.57 -27.85 2.56
CA GLU A 289 -12.38 -27.74 1.35
C GLU A 289 -12.09 -26.47 0.55
N GLY A 290 -11.29 -25.55 1.09
CA GLY A 290 -10.95 -24.27 0.48
C GLY A 290 -11.97 -23.15 0.76
N ASN A 291 -12.90 -23.38 1.71
CA ASN A 291 -13.78 -22.30 2.16
C ASN A 291 -13.00 -21.37 3.09
N GLY A 292 -13.12 -20.08 2.84
CA GLY A 292 -12.42 -19.05 3.61
C GLY A 292 -11.79 -17.98 2.72
N PRO A 293 -10.98 -17.10 3.29
CA PRO A 293 -10.40 -15.96 2.59
C PRO A 293 -9.25 -16.32 1.62
N GLY A 294 -8.67 -17.51 1.74
CA GLY A 294 -7.57 -17.97 0.90
C GLY A 294 -6.34 -17.04 0.97
N PHE A 295 -5.92 -16.52 -0.17
CA PHE A 295 -4.77 -15.61 -0.25
C PHE A 295 -5.05 -14.18 0.26
N ARG A 296 -6.32 -13.87 0.56
CA ARG A 296 -6.74 -12.59 1.14
C ARG A 296 -7.04 -12.66 2.64
N ALA A 297 -6.48 -13.64 3.33
CA ALA A 297 -6.64 -13.82 4.76
C ALA A 297 -6.09 -12.63 5.57
N GLY A 298 -6.65 -12.44 6.76
CA GLY A 298 -6.20 -11.41 7.70
C GLY A 298 -6.77 -10.02 7.45
N ARG A 299 -7.41 -9.73 6.32
CA ARG A 299 -8.08 -8.45 6.08
C ARG A 299 -9.56 -8.48 6.45
N ILE A 300 -10.12 -7.28 6.64
CA ILE A 300 -11.55 -7.06 6.74
C ILE A 300 -12.01 -6.27 5.51
N ASN A 301 -13.08 -6.76 4.87
CA ASN A 301 -13.78 -6.06 3.81
C ASN A 301 -15.25 -5.92 4.21
N PRO A 302 -15.76 -4.70 4.43
CA PRO A 302 -17.16 -4.48 4.77
C PRO A 302 -18.15 -4.89 3.65
N SER A 303 -17.62 -5.09 2.43
CA SER A 303 -18.37 -5.50 1.24
C SER A 303 -19.50 -4.52 0.86
N PHE A 304 -19.29 -3.23 1.06
CA PHE A 304 -20.27 -2.22 0.69
C PHE A 304 -20.34 -2.03 -0.83
N LYS A 305 -21.50 -2.27 -1.41
CA LYS A 305 -21.76 -2.23 -2.85
C LYS A 305 -22.76 -1.15 -3.26
N ASN A 306 -23.63 -0.72 -2.37
CA ASN A 306 -24.63 0.30 -2.67
C ASN A 306 -24.05 1.70 -2.51
N GLU A 307 -23.68 2.02 -1.32
CA GLU A 307 -23.14 3.31 -0.97
C GLU A 307 -22.01 3.13 0.01
N MET A 308 -20.94 3.91 -0.14
CA MET A 308 -19.85 3.91 0.80
C MET A 308 -19.28 5.31 0.95
N THR A 309 -19.13 5.72 2.19
CA THR A 309 -18.39 6.92 2.57
C THR A 309 -17.32 6.54 3.57
N SER A 310 -16.09 6.91 3.28
CA SER A 310 -14.94 6.64 4.13
C SER A 310 -14.19 7.92 4.44
N VAL A 311 -13.83 8.10 5.70
CA VAL A 311 -13.03 9.24 6.19
C VAL A 311 -11.83 8.69 6.92
N MET A 312 -10.63 9.16 6.56
CA MET A 312 -9.38 8.74 7.19
C MET A 312 -8.55 9.94 7.63
N ILE A 313 -7.97 9.85 8.81
CA ILE A 313 -6.99 10.79 9.35
C ILE A 313 -5.68 10.03 9.57
N ASN A 314 -4.58 10.58 9.04
CA ASN A 314 -3.25 9.98 9.18
C ASN A 314 -2.26 10.97 9.80
N PRO A 315 -1.92 10.84 11.08
CA PRO A 315 -0.77 11.51 11.66
C PRO A 315 0.52 10.76 11.32
N PHE A 316 1.57 11.50 10.97
CA PHE A 316 2.93 11.00 10.82
C PHE A 316 3.91 11.94 11.51
N ILE A 317 4.83 11.36 12.27
CA ILE A 317 5.88 12.08 12.98
C ILE A 317 7.20 11.33 12.75
N LYS A 318 8.24 12.05 12.36
CA LYS A 318 9.62 11.53 12.37
C LYS A 318 10.48 12.45 13.24
N TYR A 319 11.24 11.86 14.17
CA TYR A 319 12.24 12.54 14.98
C TYR A 319 13.53 11.71 15.02
N GLY A 320 14.55 12.19 14.31
CA GLY A 320 15.73 11.37 14.04
C GLY A 320 15.33 10.04 13.38
N GLY A 321 15.80 8.93 13.92
CA GLY A 321 15.44 7.59 13.46
C GLY A 321 14.06 7.09 13.92
N LEU A 322 13.36 7.80 14.81
CA LEU A 322 12.07 7.38 15.34
C LEU A 322 10.93 7.88 14.43
N GLU A 323 10.06 6.96 14.01
CA GLU A 323 8.89 7.24 13.19
C GLU A 323 7.63 6.74 13.88
N PHE A 324 6.58 7.54 13.82
CA PHE A 324 5.21 7.15 14.16
C PHE A 324 4.30 7.40 12.96
N PHE A 325 3.46 6.43 12.61
CA PHE A 325 2.39 6.58 11.64
C PHE A 325 1.08 6.04 12.23
N GLY A 326 -0.02 6.75 11.99
CA GLY A 326 -1.33 6.39 12.52
C GLY A 326 -2.41 6.34 11.45
N ILE A 327 -3.44 5.52 11.72
CA ILE A 327 -4.69 5.46 10.98
C ILE A 327 -5.84 5.64 11.97
N ILE A 328 -6.73 6.58 11.67
CA ILE A 328 -8.03 6.75 12.31
C ILE A 328 -9.01 6.82 11.16
N GLU A 329 -9.81 5.77 10.98
CA GLU A 329 -10.68 5.63 9.81
C GLU A 329 -12.08 5.20 10.24
N THR A 330 -13.09 5.82 9.65
CA THR A 330 -14.50 5.44 9.78
C THR A 330 -15.09 5.24 8.41
N ILE A 331 -15.74 4.09 8.21
CA ILE A 331 -16.37 3.68 6.96
C ILE A 331 -17.85 3.43 7.23
N SER A 332 -18.71 4.03 6.43
CA SER A 332 -20.16 3.87 6.51
C SER A 332 -20.72 3.52 5.14
N GLY A 333 -21.59 2.53 5.07
CA GLY A 333 -22.13 2.09 3.79
C GLY A 333 -23.13 0.93 3.89
N GLN A 334 -23.51 0.41 2.74
CA GLN A 334 -24.47 -0.66 2.59
C GLN A 334 -23.99 -1.67 1.56
N ASP A 335 -24.25 -2.97 1.79
CA ASP A 335 -24.24 -3.99 0.74
C ASP A 335 -25.56 -3.97 -0.05
N ALA A 336 -25.62 -4.67 -1.17
CA ALA A 336 -26.78 -4.70 -2.07
C ALA A 336 -28.10 -5.14 -1.40
N ASN A 337 -28.03 -5.88 -0.32
CA ASN A 337 -29.20 -6.41 0.41
C ASN A 337 -29.37 -5.79 1.81
N ASP A 338 -28.54 -4.85 2.20
CA ASP A 338 -28.67 -4.18 3.49
C ASP A 338 -29.86 -3.22 3.46
N THR A 339 -30.65 -3.21 4.52
CA THR A 339 -31.73 -2.24 4.75
C THR A 339 -31.25 -1.03 5.52
N ASP A 340 -30.19 -1.21 6.29
CA ASP A 340 -29.63 -0.20 7.17
C ASP A 340 -28.15 0.05 6.84
N THR A 341 -27.68 1.23 7.15
CA THR A 341 -26.28 1.60 7.00
C THR A 341 -25.45 0.97 8.11
N ARG A 342 -24.40 0.23 7.75
CA ARG A 342 -23.44 -0.34 8.68
C ARG A 342 -22.18 0.51 8.76
N THR A 343 -21.49 0.44 9.89
CA THR A 343 -20.28 1.22 10.14
C THR A 343 -19.12 0.32 10.58
N TYR A 344 -17.93 0.63 10.06
CA TYR A 344 -16.66 0.06 10.51
C TYR A 344 -15.75 1.17 10.96
N ASN A 345 -15.01 0.93 12.04
CA ASN A 345 -13.98 1.83 12.55
C ASN A 345 -12.66 1.10 12.58
N HIS A 346 -11.62 1.71 12.01
CA HIS A 346 -10.27 1.16 11.95
C HIS A 346 -9.30 2.12 12.64
N TYR A 347 -8.57 1.58 13.60
CA TYR A 347 -7.50 2.28 14.30
C TYR A 347 -6.21 1.50 14.14
N ALA A 348 -5.13 2.18 13.74
CA ALA A 348 -3.80 1.58 13.69
C ALA A 348 -2.73 2.57 14.12
N GLY A 349 -1.69 2.05 14.76
CA GLY A 349 -0.49 2.80 15.11
C GLY A 349 0.76 1.98 14.83
N GLU A 350 1.72 2.59 14.16
CA GLU A 350 3.04 2.04 13.89
C GLU A 350 4.10 2.87 14.60
N LEU A 351 5.05 2.22 15.25
CA LEU A 351 6.24 2.84 15.80
C LEU A 351 7.46 2.12 15.23
N ILE A 352 8.31 2.84 14.52
CA ILE A 352 9.50 2.32 13.86
C ILE A 352 10.72 3.09 14.37
N TYR A 353 11.79 2.39 14.64
CA TYR A 353 13.09 3.00 14.90
C TYR A 353 14.10 2.54 13.86
N ARG A 354 14.60 3.50 13.07
CA ARG A 354 15.63 3.28 12.07
C ARG A 354 17.00 3.66 12.62
N PHE A 355 18.02 2.87 12.26
CA PHE A 355 19.38 3.06 12.72
C PHE A 355 20.39 2.59 11.67
N GLY A 356 21.67 2.93 11.89
CA GLY A 356 22.72 2.79 10.88
C GLY A 356 23.07 4.14 10.25
N ALA A 357 24.12 4.21 9.47
CA ALA A 357 24.59 5.46 8.87
C ALA A 357 23.57 6.02 7.87
N ASP A 358 22.91 5.12 7.11
CA ASP A 358 21.93 5.45 6.08
C ASP A 358 20.52 4.92 6.45
N GLU A 359 20.24 4.75 7.75
CA GLU A 359 18.99 4.13 8.24
C GLU A 359 18.75 2.72 7.65
N ASP A 360 19.81 1.94 7.43
CA ASP A 360 19.76 0.63 6.77
C ASP A 360 19.01 -0.43 7.57
N PHE A 361 18.90 -0.24 8.88
CA PHE A 361 18.23 -1.16 9.77
C PHE A 361 17.04 -0.50 10.44
N TYR A 362 16.00 -1.29 10.69
CA TYR A 362 14.92 -0.85 11.55
C TYR A 362 14.33 -1.99 12.38
N LEU A 363 13.70 -1.59 13.47
CA LEU A 363 12.82 -2.40 14.28
C LEU A 363 11.52 -1.63 14.47
N GLY A 364 10.40 -2.34 14.57
CA GLY A 364 9.13 -1.68 14.79
C GLY A 364 8.02 -2.58 15.26
N GLY A 365 6.95 -1.95 15.72
CA GLY A 365 5.71 -2.58 16.10
C GLY A 365 4.52 -1.89 15.47
N ARG A 366 3.49 -2.65 15.12
CA ARG A 366 2.19 -2.16 14.67
C ARG A 366 1.11 -2.82 15.48
N TYR A 367 0.15 -2.04 15.92
CA TYR A 367 -1.11 -2.55 16.45
C TYR A 367 -2.26 -1.97 15.63
N SER A 368 -3.22 -2.82 15.28
CA SER A 368 -4.40 -2.43 14.53
C SER A 368 -5.64 -3.08 15.13
N THR A 369 -6.74 -2.36 15.18
CA THR A 369 -8.06 -2.88 15.55
C THR A 369 -9.12 -2.39 14.58
N VAL A 370 -10.08 -3.25 14.29
CA VAL A 370 -11.28 -2.91 13.53
C VAL A 370 -12.48 -3.37 14.30
N ASP A 371 -13.39 -2.45 14.56
CA ASP A 371 -14.72 -2.72 15.08
C ASP A 371 -15.73 -2.52 13.95
N GLY A 372 -16.67 -3.43 13.76
CA GLY A 372 -17.63 -3.35 12.66
C GLY A 372 -18.86 -4.21 12.89
N GLU A 373 -19.84 -4.02 12.03
CA GLU A 373 -21.12 -4.72 12.09
C GLU A 373 -21.31 -5.59 10.85
N LEU A 374 -21.56 -6.88 11.03
CA LEU A 374 -21.94 -7.79 9.97
C LEU A 374 -23.37 -7.52 9.50
N ASN A 375 -23.72 -7.99 8.29
CA ASN A 375 -25.08 -7.89 7.74
C ASN A 375 -26.15 -8.64 8.56
N SER A 376 -25.73 -9.44 9.54
CA SER A 376 -26.58 -10.11 10.53
C SER A 376 -26.91 -9.26 11.74
N ASN A 377 -26.55 -7.98 11.77
CA ASN A 377 -26.60 -7.08 12.93
C ASN A 377 -25.82 -7.64 14.13
N THR A 378 -24.65 -8.20 13.84
CA THR A 378 -23.72 -8.73 14.83
C THR A 378 -22.47 -7.84 14.85
N ASP A 379 -22.19 -7.26 15.99
CA ASP A 379 -20.94 -6.53 16.19
C ASP A 379 -19.77 -7.51 16.27
N ILE A 380 -18.68 -7.16 15.58
CA ILE A 380 -17.43 -7.93 15.56
C ILE A 380 -16.25 -7.02 15.82
N SER A 381 -15.18 -7.59 16.32
CA SER A 381 -13.88 -6.92 16.32
C SER A 381 -12.74 -7.83 15.88
N VAL A 382 -11.72 -7.23 15.28
CA VAL A 382 -10.49 -7.92 14.89
C VAL A 382 -9.29 -7.10 15.34
N ASN A 383 -8.38 -7.76 16.03
CA ASN A 383 -7.17 -7.16 16.56
C ASN A 383 -5.94 -7.81 15.94
N ARG A 384 -4.95 -7.01 15.57
CA ARG A 384 -3.66 -7.51 15.07
C ARG A 384 -2.50 -6.79 15.72
N PHE A 385 -1.54 -7.57 16.15
CA PHE A 385 -0.25 -7.12 16.63
C PHE A 385 0.85 -7.65 15.70
N GLN A 386 1.78 -6.78 15.30
CA GLN A 386 2.91 -7.14 14.47
C GLN A 386 4.20 -6.58 15.08
N LEU A 387 5.26 -7.38 15.05
CA LEU A 387 6.63 -6.93 15.28
C LEU A 387 7.42 -7.13 13.99
N GLY A 388 8.13 -6.12 13.57
CA GLY A 388 8.89 -6.11 12.34
C GLY A 388 10.36 -5.74 12.55
N ALA A 389 11.22 -6.34 11.74
CA ALA A 389 12.61 -5.94 11.58
C ALA A 389 12.93 -5.89 10.09
N GLY A 390 13.76 -4.94 9.69
CA GLY A 390 14.21 -4.83 8.31
C GLY A 390 15.67 -4.45 8.21
N TRP A 391 16.26 -4.89 7.10
CA TRP A 391 17.64 -4.60 6.73
C TRP A 391 17.72 -4.31 5.24
N PHE A 392 18.12 -3.10 4.88
CA PHE A 392 18.47 -2.73 3.53
C PHE A 392 19.86 -3.29 3.20
N LEU A 393 19.91 -4.32 2.35
CA LEU A 393 21.15 -4.86 1.83
C LEU A 393 21.77 -3.90 0.82
N THR A 394 20.93 -3.20 0.10
CA THR A 394 21.22 -2.08 -0.79
C THR A 394 20.00 -1.16 -0.80
N LYS A 395 20.10 0.04 -1.36
CA LYS A 395 18.92 0.92 -1.53
C LYS A 395 17.73 0.26 -2.23
N ASN A 396 17.97 -0.78 -3.01
CA ASN A 396 17.00 -1.48 -3.84
C ASN A 396 16.50 -2.82 -3.26
N ILE A 397 17.14 -3.34 -2.21
CA ILE A 397 16.86 -4.67 -1.65
C ILE A 397 16.66 -4.56 -0.14
N LEU A 398 15.48 -4.92 0.31
CA LEU A 398 15.09 -4.95 1.72
C LEU A 398 14.74 -6.37 2.14
N ALA A 399 15.44 -6.91 3.14
CA ALA A 399 15.07 -8.13 3.85
C ALA A 399 14.20 -7.75 5.06
N LYS A 400 13.06 -8.43 5.23
CA LYS A 400 12.12 -8.21 6.34
C LYS A 400 11.86 -9.50 7.10
N LEU A 401 11.72 -9.36 8.40
CA LEU A 401 11.22 -10.37 9.32
C LEU A 401 10.01 -9.80 10.05
N GLU A 402 8.92 -10.53 10.09
CA GLU A 402 7.72 -10.15 10.82
C GLU A 402 7.24 -11.31 11.71
N TYR A 403 6.86 -10.99 12.93
CA TYR A 403 5.97 -11.80 13.77
C TYR A 403 4.59 -11.14 13.75
N VAL A 404 3.56 -11.94 13.53
CA VAL A 404 2.17 -11.50 13.54
C VAL A 404 1.35 -12.33 14.53
N ASN A 405 0.39 -11.68 15.18
CA ASN A 405 -0.69 -12.30 15.94
C ASN A 405 -1.99 -11.56 15.64
N GLN A 406 -3.03 -12.30 15.22
CA GLN A 406 -4.35 -11.73 14.92
C GLN A 406 -5.44 -12.57 15.57
N GLU A 407 -6.44 -11.89 16.13
CA GLU A 407 -7.59 -12.47 16.81
C GLU A 407 -8.89 -11.93 16.22
N TYR A 408 -9.87 -12.82 16.07
CA TYR A 408 -11.21 -12.53 15.59
C TYR A 408 -12.20 -12.71 16.74
N ASN A 409 -12.90 -11.62 17.11
CA ASN A 409 -13.78 -11.61 18.27
C ASN A 409 -15.23 -11.41 17.86
N ASP A 410 -16.13 -12.00 18.64
CA ASP A 410 -17.58 -11.83 18.56
C ASP A 410 -18.23 -12.31 17.26
N TYR A 411 -17.51 -13.10 16.45
CA TYR A 411 -18.08 -13.75 15.28
C TYR A 411 -19.12 -14.80 15.67
N PRO A 412 -20.23 -14.93 14.92
CA PRO A 412 -21.31 -15.87 15.23
C PRO A 412 -20.83 -17.32 15.32
N THR A 413 -21.52 -18.12 16.16
CA THR A 413 -21.28 -19.56 16.22
C THR A 413 -21.54 -20.19 14.84
N GLY A 414 -20.58 -20.99 14.37
CA GLY A 414 -20.62 -21.60 13.03
C GLY A 414 -19.92 -20.81 11.95
N ASP A 415 -19.50 -19.58 12.22
CA ASP A 415 -18.63 -18.83 11.32
C ASP A 415 -17.19 -19.34 11.44
N ILE A 416 -16.44 -19.37 10.33
CA ILE A 416 -15.04 -19.81 10.28
C ILE A 416 -14.13 -18.95 11.18
N TYR A 417 -14.51 -17.71 11.45
CA TYR A 417 -13.80 -16.78 12.30
C TYR A 417 -14.22 -16.87 13.79
N ASN A 418 -15.22 -17.70 14.15
CA ASN A 418 -15.66 -17.83 15.55
C ASN A 418 -14.54 -18.41 16.42
N GLY A 419 -14.05 -17.61 17.39
CA GLY A 419 -12.87 -17.95 18.20
C GLY A 419 -11.62 -18.11 17.35
N GLY A 420 -11.59 -17.50 16.17
CA GLY A 420 -10.50 -17.58 15.22
C GLY A 420 -9.28 -16.77 15.67
N GLN A 421 -8.11 -17.35 15.47
CA GLN A 421 -6.84 -16.65 15.61
C GLN A 421 -5.77 -17.24 14.70
N PHE A 422 -4.76 -16.44 14.38
CA PHE A 422 -3.55 -16.94 13.77
C PHE A 422 -2.32 -16.18 14.26
N ASN A 423 -1.18 -16.85 14.27
CA ASN A 423 0.08 -16.25 14.62
C ASN A 423 1.25 -16.96 13.93
N GLY A 424 2.40 -16.31 13.90
CA GLY A 424 3.62 -16.91 13.40
C GLY A 424 4.59 -15.91 12.80
N ILE A 425 5.45 -16.40 11.91
CA ILE A 425 6.59 -15.67 11.36
C ILE A 425 6.50 -15.65 9.85
N THR A 426 6.80 -14.49 9.28
CA THR A 426 7.02 -14.30 7.84
C THR A 426 8.40 -13.68 7.59
N LEU A 427 9.04 -14.12 6.51
CA LEU A 427 10.25 -13.50 5.96
C LEU A 427 9.91 -12.98 4.56
N GLU A 428 10.39 -11.82 4.22
CA GLU A 428 10.19 -11.25 2.87
C GLU A 428 11.48 -10.60 2.37
N ALA A 429 11.81 -10.85 1.11
CA ALA A 429 12.77 -10.06 0.36
C ALA A 429 11.98 -9.19 -0.63
N ALA A 430 12.04 -7.87 -0.43
CA ALA A 430 11.45 -6.88 -1.33
C ALA A 430 12.55 -6.25 -2.18
N ILE A 431 12.34 -6.25 -3.50
CA ILE A 431 13.27 -5.69 -4.47
C ILE A 431 12.51 -4.62 -5.26
N SER A 432 13.10 -3.43 -5.42
CA SER A 432 12.51 -2.35 -6.21
C SER A 432 13.59 -1.44 -6.83
N PHE A 433 13.40 -1.03 -8.08
CA PHE A 433 14.36 -0.21 -8.84
C PHE A 433 13.65 0.75 -9.80
#